data_557420c867677dd960c58252a1eb9020
#
_entry.id   557420c867677dd960c58252a1eb9020
#
_cell.length_a   1.000
_cell.length_b   1.000
_cell.length_c   1.000
_cell.angle_alpha   90.00
_cell.angle_beta   90.00
_cell.angle_gamma   90.00
#
_symmetry.space_group_name_H-M   'P 1'
#
loop_
_entity.id
_entity.type
_entity.pdbx_description
1 polymer ?
#
loop_
_entity_poly.entity_id
_entity_poly.type
_entity_poly.pdbx_seq_one_letter_code
_entity_poly.pdbx_strand_id
1 'polypeptide(L)'
;MKIFNKQPFLIAEIGVNFYDIAEKEGISDMDAAKLMIDEAKACGVDAVKFQSYKAETIASQNSSAYWDLSEEPTESQFEMFKKFDKFGKEEYRQLSEYCKQVGIMFLSTPFDFDSADYLDEFMDIYKISSSDLTNIPFIKYIASKNKPSLLSTGAATMREIKDAVKAIEDTSLVKLR
;
A
#
# COMPACT_ATOMS: atom_id res chain seq x y z
N MET A 1 -18.51 -8.75 3.23
CA MET A 1 -17.70 -8.68 4.46
C MET A 1 -18.11 -7.45 5.27
N LYS A 2 -18.43 -7.57 6.57
CA LYS A 2 -18.71 -6.41 7.45
C LYS A 2 -17.38 -5.94 8.02
N ILE A 3 -16.67 -5.06 7.29
CA ILE A 3 -15.41 -4.47 7.74
C ILE A 3 -15.64 -3.52 8.92
N PHE A 4 -16.83 -2.92 9.00
CA PHE A 4 -17.19 -1.95 10.03
C PHE A 4 -18.27 -2.52 10.92
N ASN A 5 -17.86 -3.26 11.95
CA ASN A 5 -18.67 -3.49 13.14
C ASN A 5 -18.60 -2.21 14.02
N LYS A 6 -19.30 -2.21 15.15
CA LYS A 6 -19.31 -1.08 16.10
C LYS A 6 -17.95 -0.73 16.73
N GLN A 7 -16.89 -1.49 16.43
CA GLN A 7 -15.53 -1.26 16.91
C GLN A 7 -14.64 -0.69 15.80
N PRO A 8 -13.62 0.13 16.11
CA PRO A 8 -12.63 0.58 15.14
C PRO A 8 -11.92 -0.61 14.50
N PHE A 9 -11.67 -0.53 13.19
CA PHE A 9 -10.84 -1.48 12.46
C PHE A 9 -9.41 -0.93 12.39
N LEU A 10 -8.47 -1.64 13.00
CA LEU A 10 -7.09 -1.19 13.15
C LEU A 10 -6.20 -1.80 12.07
N ILE A 11 -5.48 -0.96 11.34
CA ILE A 11 -4.53 -1.37 10.31
C ILE A 11 -3.14 -0.93 10.73
N ALA A 12 -2.22 -1.88 10.93
CA ALA A 12 -0.81 -1.56 11.13
C ALA A 12 -0.17 -1.21 9.78
N GLU A 13 0.43 -0.02 9.70
CA GLU A 13 1.17 0.43 8.51
C GLU A 13 2.61 -0.11 8.58
N ILE A 14 2.91 -1.18 7.86
CA ILE A 14 4.27 -1.71 7.70
C ILE A 14 5.00 -0.94 6.58
N GLY A 15 4.28 -0.67 5.49
CA GLY A 15 4.85 0.04 4.34
C GLY A 15 6.01 -0.73 3.73
N VAL A 16 7.16 -0.08 3.66
CA VAL A 16 8.46 -0.63 3.24
C VAL A 16 9.49 -0.68 4.38
N ASN A 17 9.08 -0.36 5.62
CA ASN A 17 9.99 -0.23 6.76
C ASN A 17 10.67 -1.56 7.17
N PHE A 18 10.14 -2.69 6.71
CA PHE A 18 10.76 -3.99 6.95
C PHE A 18 12.17 -4.11 6.33
N TYR A 19 12.51 -3.34 5.30
CA TYR A 19 13.87 -3.31 4.75
C TYR A 19 14.88 -2.75 5.76
N ASP A 20 14.51 -1.68 6.48
CA ASP A 20 15.37 -1.10 7.53
C ASP A 20 15.53 -2.07 8.72
N ILE A 21 14.45 -2.79 9.06
CA ILE A 21 14.51 -3.83 10.09
C ILE A 21 15.41 -4.98 9.65
N ALA A 22 15.32 -5.42 8.39
CA ALA A 22 16.17 -6.48 7.83
C ALA A 22 17.65 -6.11 7.94
N GLU A 23 18.02 -4.90 7.55
CA GLU A 23 19.40 -4.38 7.64
C GLU A 23 19.87 -4.30 9.09
N LYS A 24 19.07 -3.72 9.98
CA LYS A 24 19.40 -3.54 11.39
C LYS A 24 19.59 -4.87 12.13
N GLU A 25 18.72 -5.84 11.89
CA GLU A 25 18.73 -7.13 12.59
C GLU A 25 19.58 -8.19 11.86
N GLY A 26 20.09 -7.90 10.67
CA GLY A 26 20.92 -8.83 9.87
C GLY A 26 20.16 -10.07 9.41
N ILE A 27 18.87 -9.92 9.11
CA ILE A 27 17.97 -11.00 8.64
C ILE A 27 17.52 -10.74 7.20
N SER A 28 16.84 -11.71 6.58
CA SER A 28 16.29 -11.49 5.23
C SER A 28 15.14 -10.46 5.24
N ASP A 29 14.93 -9.76 4.11
CA ASP A 29 13.80 -8.84 3.93
C ASP A 29 12.46 -9.56 4.19
N MET A 30 12.33 -10.82 3.80
CA MET A 30 11.13 -11.64 4.03
C MET A 30 10.93 -11.97 5.51
N ASP A 31 12.00 -12.32 6.22
CA ASP A 31 11.91 -12.63 7.66
C ASP A 31 11.57 -11.37 8.46
N ALA A 32 12.13 -10.21 8.09
CA ALA A 32 11.78 -8.94 8.69
C ALA A 32 10.30 -8.56 8.46
N ALA A 33 9.80 -8.76 7.24
CA ALA A 33 8.39 -8.53 6.93
C ALA A 33 7.46 -9.45 7.75
N LYS A 34 7.82 -10.74 7.90
CA LYS A 34 7.08 -11.69 8.74
C LYS A 34 7.14 -11.33 10.23
N LEU A 35 8.31 -10.92 10.72
CA LEU A 35 8.47 -10.43 12.10
C LEU A 35 7.52 -9.28 12.38
N MET A 36 7.43 -8.28 11.49
CA MET A 36 6.50 -7.16 11.66
C MET A 36 5.02 -7.59 11.60
N ILE A 37 4.68 -8.61 10.82
CA ILE A 37 3.33 -9.20 10.81
C ILE A 37 3.01 -9.82 12.17
N ASP A 38 3.94 -10.59 12.74
CA ASP A 38 3.77 -11.26 14.04
C ASP A 38 3.61 -10.25 15.17
N GLU A 39 4.43 -9.19 15.20
CA GLU A 39 4.33 -8.10 16.17
C GLU A 39 2.98 -7.36 16.04
N ALA A 40 2.56 -7.05 14.82
CA ALA A 40 1.26 -6.43 14.57
C ALA A 40 0.11 -7.33 15.07
N LYS A 41 0.19 -8.64 14.79
CA LYS A 41 -0.79 -9.62 15.29
C LYS A 41 -0.80 -9.69 16.82
N ALA A 42 0.36 -9.70 17.45
CA ALA A 42 0.47 -9.70 18.93
C ALA A 42 -0.14 -8.43 19.54
N CYS A 43 -0.07 -7.29 18.86
CA CYS A 43 -0.72 -6.03 19.26
C CYS A 43 -2.25 -6.03 19.06
N GLY A 44 -2.82 -7.08 18.45
CA GLY A 44 -4.28 -7.24 18.29
C GLY A 44 -4.90 -6.38 17.19
N VAL A 45 -4.12 -5.93 16.19
CA VAL A 45 -4.67 -5.21 15.04
C VAL A 45 -5.38 -6.16 14.07
N ASP A 46 -6.31 -5.61 13.25
CA ASP A 46 -7.14 -6.39 12.34
C ASP A 46 -6.43 -6.69 11.02
N ALA A 47 -5.55 -5.81 10.58
CA ALA A 47 -4.83 -5.93 9.31
C ALA A 47 -3.42 -5.35 9.39
N VAL A 48 -2.56 -5.84 8.49
CA VAL A 48 -1.28 -5.22 8.15
C VAL A 48 -1.34 -4.65 6.74
N LYS A 49 -0.64 -3.53 6.50
CA LYS A 49 -0.60 -2.91 5.18
C LYS A 49 0.81 -2.59 4.73
N PHE A 50 1.16 -3.09 3.55
CA PHE A 50 2.40 -2.86 2.83
C PHE A 50 2.25 -1.78 1.76
N GLN A 51 3.33 -1.52 1.02
CA GLN A 51 3.37 -0.66 -0.16
C GLN A 51 4.02 -1.44 -1.31
N SER A 52 3.39 -1.41 -2.48
CA SER A 52 3.83 -2.19 -3.64
C SER A 52 4.02 -1.28 -4.85
N TYR A 53 5.24 -1.25 -5.36
CA TYR A 53 5.63 -0.46 -6.53
C TYR A 53 6.94 -0.96 -7.13
N LYS A 54 7.26 -0.42 -8.30
CA LYS A 54 8.61 -0.40 -8.87
C LYS A 54 9.04 1.05 -9.09
N ALA A 55 10.27 1.40 -8.75
CA ALA A 55 10.76 2.77 -8.86
C ALA A 55 10.59 3.34 -10.28
N GLU A 56 10.80 2.49 -11.28
CA GLU A 56 10.66 2.82 -12.70
C GLU A 56 9.24 3.25 -13.11
N THR A 57 8.21 2.84 -12.35
CA THR A 57 6.81 3.14 -12.67
C THR A 57 6.27 4.35 -11.93
N ILE A 58 6.92 4.77 -10.83
CA ILE A 58 6.41 5.83 -9.95
C ILE A 58 7.28 7.09 -9.89
N ALA A 59 8.53 7.03 -10.35
CA ALA A 59 9.44 8.17 -10.30
C ALA A 59 10.23 8.33 -11.61
N SER A 60 10.43 9.58 -12.03
CA SER A 60 11.37 9.91 -13.09
C SER A 60 12.80 9.76 -12.56
N GLN A 61 13.72 9.27 -13.40
CA GLN A 61 15.14 9.17 -13.05
C GLN A 61 15.76 10.50 -12.63
N ASN A 62 15.22 11.62 -13.13
CA ASN A 62 15.70 12.98 -12.84
C ASN A 62 14.87 13.68 -11.73
N SER A 63 14.01 12.98 -11.00
CA SER A 63 13.25 13.58 -9.90
C SER A 63 14.16 13.89 -8.72
N SER A 64 14.29 15.17 -8.37
CA SER A 64 15.06 15.59 -7.19
C SER A 64 14.37 15.17 -5.89
N ALA A 65 15.14 15.00 -4.84
CA ALA A 65 14.63 14.82 -3.48
C ALA A 65 13.74 16.00 -3.07
N TYR A 66 12.68 15.72 -2.29
CA TYR A 66 11.81 16.73 -1.67
C TYR A 66 11.92 16.72 -0.12
N TRP A 67 12.77 15.86 0.41
CA TRP A 67 13.08 15.73 1.84
C TRP A 67 14.36 16.46 2.22
N ASP A 68 14.63 16.54 3.53
CA ASP A 68 15.87 17.10 4.06
C ASP A 68 17.03 16.13 3.84
N LEU A 69 18.02 16.56 3.05
CA LEU A 69 19.21 15.74 2.73
C LEU A 69 20.14 15.52 3.93
N SER A 70 19.95 16.25 5.03
CA SER A 70 20.69 15.97 6.28
C SER A 70 20.14 14.76 7.02
N GLU A 71 18.88 14.43 6.82
CA GLU A 71 18.19 13.27 7.40
C GLU A 71 18.29 12.04 6.49
N GLU A 72 18.08 12.23 5.18
CA GLU A 72 18.21 11.20 4.15
C GLU A 72 19.06 11.73 2.99
N PRO A 73 20.32 11.29 2.84
CA PRO A 73 21.28 11.86 1.89
C PRO A 73 21.03 11.51 0.41
N THR A 74 20.01 10.71 0.10
CA THR A 74 19.68 10.35 -1.27
C THR A 74 19.10 11.55 -2.03
N GLU A 75 19.76 11.97 -3.11
CA GLU A 75 19.42 13.19 -3.85
C GLU A 75 18.28 13.00 -4.86
N SER A 76 17.91 11.77 -5.18
CA SER A 76 16.92 11.42 -6.19
C SER A 76 15.77 10.62 -5.60
N GLN A 77 14.54 10.99 -5.93
CA GLN A 77 13.34 10.19 -5.58
C GLN A 77 13.42 8.78 -6.19
N PHE A 78 13.91 8.66 -7.42
CA PHE A 78 14.06 7.38 -8.08
C PHE A 78 15.00 6.46 -7.29
N GLU A 79 16.18 6.95 -6.92
CA GLU A 79 17.16 6.20 -6.13
C GLU A 79 16.62 5.83 -4.75
N MET A 80 15.82 6.72 -4.13
CA MET A 80 15.19 6.44 -2.85
C MET A 80 14.17 5.29 -2.98
N PHE A 81 13.26 5.36 -3.96
CA PHE A 81 12.31 4.28 -4.18
C PHE A 81 12.97 2.98 -4.58
N LYS A 82 14.09 3.04 -5.33
CA LYS A 82 14.85 1.86 -5.77
C LYS A 82 15.45 1.06 -4.61
N LYS A 83 15.78 1.70 -3.50
CA LYS A 83 16.22 1.00 -2.28
C LYS A 83 15.20 0.01 -1.76
N PHE A 84 13.88 0.30 -1.94
CA PHE A 84 12.77 -0.36 -1.27
C PHE A 84 11.80 -1.04 -2.25
N ASP A 85 12.19 -1.29 -3.49
CA ASP A 85 11.33 -1.92 -4.52
C ASP A 85 11.69 -3.38 -4.84
N LYS A 86 12.42 -4.05 -3.94
CA LYS A 86 12.93 -5.40 -4.17
C LYS A 86 11.83 -6.45 -4.31
N PHE A 87 10.71 -6.29 -3.57
CA PHE A 87 9.60 -7.24 -3.61
C PHE A 87 8.75 -7.08 -4.88
N GLY A 88 8.19 -8.21 -5.33
CA GLY A 88 7.29 -8.32 -6.45
C GLY A 88 6.13 -9.27 -6.15
N LYS A 89 5.45 -9.75 -7.20
CA LYS A 89 4.26 -10.63 -7.08
C LYS A 89 4.49 -11.80 -6.13
N GLU A 90 5.62 -12.48 -6.27
CA GLU A 90 5.90 -13.72 -5.53
C GLU A 90 6.09 -13.46 -4.03
N GLU A 91 6.82 -12.41 -3.67
CA GLU A 91 7.06 -12.05 -2.27
C GLU A 91 5.75 -11.62 -1.60
N TYR A 92 4.92 -10.80 -2.27
CA TYR A 92 3.62 -10.39 -1.73
C TYR A 92 2.62 -11.56 -1.65
N ARG A 93 2.70 -12.54 -2.55
CA ARG A 93 1.94 -13.78 -2.43
C ARG A 93 2.31 -14.53 -1.15
N GLN A 94 3.61 -14.71 -0.89
CA GLN A 94 4.11 -15.37 0.33
C GLN A 94 3.66 -14.62 1.59
N LEU A 95 3.72 -13.28 1.61
CA LEU A 95 3.24 -12.48 2.74
C LEU A 95 1.73 -12.62 2.95
N SER A 96 0.94 -12.63 1.88
CA SER A 96 -0.50 -12.86 1.97
C SER A 96 -0.84 -14.24 2.54
N GLU A 97 -0.12 -15.28 2.11
CA GLU A 97 -0.27 -16.62 2.64
C GLU A 97 0.13 -16.71 4.12
N TYR A 98 1.22 -16.06 4.48
CA TYR A 98 1.66 -15.98 5.87
C TYR A 98 0.63 -15.25 6.75
N CYS A 99 0.09 -14.13 6.30
CA CYS A 99 -0.98 -13.42 7.00
C CYS A 99 -2.21 -14.31 7.23
N LYS A 100 -2.59 -15.13 6.23
CA LYS A 100 -3.67 -16.13 6.38
C LYS A 100 -3.36 -17.18 7.45
N GLN A 101 -2.10 -17.65 7.51
CA GLN A 101 -1.66 -18.65 8.51
C GLN A 101 -1.74 -18.10 9.93
N VAL A 102 -1.30 -16.87 10.15
CA VAL A 102 -1.34 -16.23 11.49
C VAL A 102 -2.70 -15.58 11.82
N GLY A 103 -3.61 -15.55 10.87
CA GLY A 103 -4.98 -15.06 11.07
C GLY A 103 -5.08 -13.53 11.18
N ILE A 104 -4.38 -12.80 10.31
CA ILE A 104 -4.46 -11.35 10.17
C ILE A 104 -4.75 -10.99 8.70
N MET A 105 -5.46 -9.91 8.44
CA MET A 105 -5.75 -9.49 7.07
C MET A 105 -4.51 -8.89 6.41
N PHE A 106 -4.21 -9.33 5.19
CA PHE A 106 -3.17 -8.74 4.34
C PHE A 106 -3.75 -7.61 3.49
N LEU A 107 -3.09 -6.46 3.48
CA LEU A 107 -3.34 -5.34 2.59
C LEU A 107 -2.01 -4.83 2.02
N SER A 108 -2.06 -4.25 0.83
CA SER A 108 -0.99 -3.42 0.29
C SER A 108 -1.58 -2.24 -0.48
N THR A 109 -0.85 -1.13 -0.50
CA THR A 109 -1.16 0.01 -1.37
C THR A 109 -0.41 -0.18 -2.68
N PRO A 110 -1.07 -0.45 -3.81
CA PRO A 110 -0.42 -0.37 -5.11
C PRO A 110 -0.19 1.08 -5.50
N PHE A 111 0.95 1.38 -6.11
CA PHE A 111 1.25 2.69 -6.69
C PHE A 111 1.41 2.64 -8.22
N ASP A 112 1.25 1.48 -8.82
CA ASP A 112 1.26 1.28 -10.26
C ASP A 112 0.25 0.22 -10.71
N PHE A 113 0.00 0.15 -12.03
CA PHE A 113 -0.99 -0.76 -12.62
C PHE A 113 -0.61 -2.23 -12.44
N ASP A 114 0.67 -2.58 -12.59
CA ASP A 114 1.16 -3.94 -12.46
C ASP A 114 0.99 -4.44 -11.02
N SER A 115 1.31 -3.58 -10.03
CA SER A 115 1.08 -3.87 -8.61
C SER A 115 -0.40 -4.04 -8.31
N ALA A 116 -1.27 -3.19 -8.87
CA ALA A 116 -2.70 -3.34 -8.71
C ALA A 116 -3.23 -4.66 -9.30
N ASP A 117 -2.63 -5.15 -10.38
CA ASP A 117 -3.03 -6.40 -11.02
C ASP A 117 -2.66 -7.63 -10.19
N TYR A 118 -1.40 -7.76 -9.80
CA TYR A 118 -1.03 -8.96 -9.05
C TYR A 118 -1.58 -8.99 -7.62
N LEU A 119 -1.78 -7.82 -7.00
CA LEU A 119 -2.37 -7.73 -5.67
C LEU A 119 -3.86 -8.11 -5.66
N ASP A 120 -4.54 -8.03 -6.80
CA ASP A 120 -5.96 -8.38 -6.90
C ASP A 120 -6.24 -9.82 -6.46
N GLU A 121 -5.31 -10.74 -6.68
CA GLU A 121 -5.42 -12.14 -6.26
C GLU A 121 -5.30 -12.31 -4.73
N PHE A 122 -4.69 -11.34 -4.03
CA PHE A 122 -4.27 -11.47 -2.62
C PHE A 122 -5.11 -10.65 -1.65
N MET A 123 -5.82 -9.63 -2.14
CA MET A 123 -6.55 -8.67 -1.30
C MET A 123 -8.04 -8.66 -1.60
N ASP A 124 -8.85 -8.53 -0.55
CA ASP A 124 -10.30 -8.32 -0.66
C ASP A 124 -10.69 -6.84 -0.69
N ILE A 125 -9.76 -5.95 -0.35
CA ILE A 125 -9.97 -4.50 -0.22
C ILE A 125 -8.77 -3.80 -0.80
N TYR A 126 -8.98 -2.76 -1.59
CA TYR A 126 -7.92 -1.87 -2.05
C TYR A 126 -7.68 -0.70 -1.11
N LYS A 127 -6.42 -0.28 -1.00
CA LYS A 127 -6.04 1.00 -0.43
C LYS A 127 -5.54 1.90 -1.55
N ILE A 128 -6.13 3.08 -1.67
CA ILE A 128 -5.69 4.13 -2.58
C ILE A 128 -4.95 5.19 -1.75
N SER A 129 -3.71 5.49 -2.13
CA SER A 129 -2.89 6.50 -1.47
C SER A 129 -3.44 7.90 -1.69
N SER A 130 -3.17 8.81 -0.75
CA SER A 130 -3.48 10.24 -0.92
C SER A 130 -2.63 10.89 -2.02
N SER A 131 -1.44 10.37 -2.32
CA SER A 131 -0.63 10.81 -3.46
C SER A 131 -1.30 10.54 -4.81
N ASP A 132 -2.18 9.53 -4.88
CA ASP A 132 -2.91 9.15 -6.08
C ASP A 132 -4.33 9.73 -6.15
N LEU A 133 -4.73 10.56 -5.19
CA LEU A 133 -6.10 11.07 -5.12
C LEU A 133 -6.53 11.83 -6.38
N THR A 134 -5.59 12.51 -7.04
CA THR A 134 -5.84 13.25 -8.29
C THR A 134 -5.53 12.43 -9.55
N ASN A 135 -5.00 11.22 -9.39
CA ASN A 135 -4.73 10.30 -10.48
C ASN A 135 -6.01 9.53 -10.88
N ILE A 136 -6.95 10.26 -11.47
CA ILE A 136 -8.27 9.73 -11.83
C ILE A 136 -8.20 8.48 -12.72
N PRO A 137 -7.30 8.36 -13.70
CA PRO A 137 -7.15 7.13 -14.49
C PRO A 137 -6.82 5.91 -13.61
N PHE A 138 -5.90 6.04 -12.66
CA PHE A 138 -5.52 4.97 -11.75
C PHE A 138 -6.64 4.63 -10.75
N ILE A 139 -7.33 5.64 -10.21
CA ILE A 139 -8.51 5.44 -9.35
C ILE A 139 -9.59 4.63 -10.09
N LYS A 140 -9.91 4.97 -11.32
CA LYS A 140 -10.87 4.22 -12.15
C LYS A 140 -10.41 2.79 -12.40
N TYR A 141 -9.10 2.61 -12.64
CA TYR A 141 -8.53 1.28 -12.83
C TYR A 141 -8.73 0.40 -11.59
N ILE A 142 -8.38 0.89 -10.41
CA ILE A 142 -8.63 0.17 -9.15
C ILE A 142 -10.13 -0.07 -8.93
N ALA A 143 -10.96 0.94 -9.18
CA ALA A 143 -12.42 0.82 -9.03
C ALA A 143 -13.02 -0.25 -9.95
N SER A 144 -12.45 -0.45 -11.15
CA SER A 144 -12.91 -1.49 -12.09
C SER A 144 -12.69 -2.93 -11.60
N LYS A 145 -11.83 -3.13 -10.58
CA LYS A 145 -11.63 -4.42 -9.92
C LYS A 145 -12.85 -4.82 -9.07
N ASN A 146 -13.80 -3.90 -8.86
CA ASN A 146 -15.06 -4.14 -8.13
C ASN A 146 -14.87 -4.67 -6.69
N LYS A 147 -13.81 -4.23 -6.02
CA LYS A 147 -13.56 -4.49 -4.60
C LYS A 147 -13.77 -3.22 -3.78
N PRO A 148 -14.12 -3.33 -2.50
CA PRO A 148 -14.15 -2.17 -1.61
C PRO A 148 -12.81 -1.45 -1.60
N SER A 149 -12.83 -0.12 -1.49
CA SER A 149 -11.61 0.70 -1.48
C SER A 149 -11.58 1.63 -0.27
N LEU A 150 -10.40 1.76 0.32
CA LEU A 150 -10.08 2.75 1.36
C LEU A 150 -9.33 3.90 0.69
N LEU A 151 -9.97 5.06 0.56
CA LEU A 151 -9.40 6.24 -0.07
C LEU A 151 -8.80 7.18 0.99
N SER A 152 -7.49 7.40 0.94
CA SER A 152 -6.83 8.43 1.75
C SER A 152 -6.97 9.79 1.11
N THR A 153 -7.17 10.82 1.95
CA THR A 153 -7.50 12.19 1.51
C THR A 153 -6.49 13.23 2.02
N GLY A 154 -5.31 12.80 2.44
CA GLY A 154 -4.26 13.70 2.92
C GLY A 154 -3.82 14.70 1.85
N ALA A 155 -3.55 15.96 2.27
CA ALA A 155 -3.11 17.06 1.42
C ALA A 155 -4.05 17.39 0.23
N ALA A 156 -5.34 17.02 0.32
CA ALA A 156 -6.31 17.20 -0.76
C ALA A 156 -7.36 18.27 -0.42
N THR A 157 -7.87 18.95 -1.42
CA THR A 157 -9.05 19.81 -1.32
C THR A 157 -10.33 18.98 -1.34
N MET A 158 -11.43 19.55 -0.80
CA MET A 158 -12.75 18.92 -0.85
C MET A 158 -13.25 18.68 -2.29
N ARG A 159 -12.79 19.46 -3.26
CA ARG A 159 -13.12 19.27 -4.68
C ARG A 159 -12.45 17.99 -5.21
N GLU A 160 -11.16 17.85 -5.00
CA GLU A 160 -10.40 16.66 -5.43
C GLU A 160 -10.95 15.39 -4.81
N ILE A 161 -11.31 15.43 -3.51
CA ILE A 161 -11.95 14.30 -2.84
C ILE A 161 -13.27 13.91 -3.52
N LYS A 162 -14.12 14.89 -3.85
CA LYS A 162 -15.40 14.65 -4.54
C LYS A 162 -15.19 14.09 -5.95
N ASP A 163 -14.19 14.59 -6.67
CA ASP A 163 -13.86 14.12 -8.01
C ASP A 163 -13.38 12.65 -7.97
N ALA A 164 -12.53 12.30 -7.00
CA ALA A 164 -12.07 10.94 -6.77
C ALA A 164 -13.21 9.98 -6.38
N VAL A 165 -14.05 10.37 -5.42
CA VAL A 165 -15.24 9.61 -5.01
C VAL A 165 -16.15 9.37 -6.20
N LYS A 166 -16.44 10.41 -6.98
CA LYS A 166 -17.26 10.29 -8.19
C LYS A 166 -16.65 9.32 -9.20
N ALA A 167 -15.32 9.36 -9.39
CA ALA A 167 -14.64 8.45 -10.31
C ALA A 167 -14.79 6.98 -9.88
N ILE A 168 -14.77 6.70 -8.56
CA ILE A 168 -15.01 5.37 -8.01
C ILE A 168 -16.47 4.96 -8.23
N GLU A 169 -17.44 5.82 -7.88
CA GLU A 169 -18.88 5.53 -7.99
C GLU A 169 -19.34 5.30 -9.43
N ASP A 170 -18.79 6.07 -10.37
CA ASP A 170 -19.11 5.95 -11.80
C ASP A 170 -18.50 4.66 -12.43
N THR A 171 -17.52 4.05 -11.79
CA THR A 171 -16.78 2.91 -12.36
C THR A 171 -17.07 1.59 -11.65
N SER A 172 -17.13 1.60 -10.31
CA SER A 172 -17.31 0.39 -9.52
C SER A 172 -18.76 -0.02 -9.42
N LEU A 173 -19.01 -1.34 -9.48
CA LEU A 173 -20.32 -1.94 -9.15
C LEU A 173 -20.56 -2.02 -7.61
N VAL A 174 -19.50 -1.86 -6.83
CA VAL A 174 -19.56 -1.84 -5.36
C VAL A 174 -19.89 -0.43 -4.89
N LYS A 175 -21.06 -0.25 -4.31
CA LYS A 175 -21.47 1.06 -3.76
C LYS A 175 -20.62 1.42 -2.54
N LEU A 176 -20.14 2.65 -2.49
CA LEU A 176 -19.58 3.26 -1.27
C LEU A 176 -20.64 3.22 -0.15
N ARG A 177 -20.25 2.80 1.02
CA ARG A 177 -21.12 2.77 2.21
C ARG A 177 -20.54 3.67 3.29
#